data_1e872eb29a4e08955c5f0f099e839549
#
_entry.id   1e872eb29a4e08955c5f0f099e839549
#
_cell.length_a   1.000
_cell.length_b   1.000
_cell.length_c   1.000
_cell.angle_alpha   90.00
_cell.angle_beta   90.00
_cell.angle_gamma   90.00
#
_symmetry.space_group_name_H-M   'P 1'
#
loop_
_entity.id
_entity.type
_entity.pdbx_description
1 polymer ?
#
loop_
_entity_poly.entity_id
_entity_poly.type
_entity_poly.pdbx_seq_one_letter_code
_entity_poly.pdbx_strand_id
1 'polypeptide(L)'
;LANGLGNLVNRSLSMLKRYRNGVVPKVSNELAPDAEKVIAETRALLDQNQLQGALQSIWSLVTRANQYVDHTAPFKLAKDPSKAERLDEVLYNLAEVCRILAVLLWPFLPEPLARSTRSLA
;
A
#
# COMPACT_ATOMS: atom_id res chain seq x y z
N LEU A 1 0.03 10.21 11.36
CA LEU A 1 -0.52 9.01 10.69
C LEU A 1 -0.90 9.28 9.26
N ALA A 2 -1.62 10.39 9.00
CA ALA A 2 -1.98 10.78 7.64
C ALA A 2 -0.75 11.02 6.76
N ASN A 3 0.32 11.56 7.34
CA ASN A 3 1.58 11.78 6.62
C ASN A 3 2.21 10.48 6.15
N GLY A 4 2.12 9.43 6.98
CA GLY A 4 2.67 8.11 6.62
C GLY A 4 1.97 7.53 5.41
N LEU A 5 0.64 7.57 5.39
CA LEU A 5 -0.16 7.07 4.27
C LEU A 5 0.08 7.92 3.01
N GLY A 6 0.05 9.24 3.13
CA GLY A 6 0.29 10.14 2.02
C GLY A 6 1.67 9.92 1.40
N ASN A 7 2.70 9.79 2.23
CA ASN A 7 4.04 9.51 1.77
C ASN A 7 4.12 8.18 1.03
N LEU A 8 3.50 7.13 1.59
CA LEU A 8 3.51 5.81 0.97
C LEU A 8 2.87 5.85 -0.41
N VAL A 9 1.68 6.42 -0.52
CA VAL A 9 0.94 6.50 -1.79
C VAL A 9 1.71 7.33 -2.81
N ASN A 10 2.16 8.52 -2.43
CA ASN A 10 2.90 9.41 -3.34
C ASN A 10 4.19 8.77 -3.83
N ARG A 11 4.95 8.18 -2.93
CA ARG A 11 6.21 7.51 -3.28
C ARG A 11 5.96 6.34 -4.23
N SER A 12 4.94 5.51 -3.93
CA SER A 12 4.61 4.33 -4.73
C SER A 12 4.15 4.71 -6.13
N LEU A 13 3.21 5.65 -6.23
CA LEU A 13 2.68 6.10 -7.53
C LEU A 13 3.74 6.81 -8.36
N SER A 14 4.57 7.64 -7.73
CA SER A 14 5.65 8.35 -8.42
C SER A 14 6.65 7.37 -9.01
N MET A 15 7.01 6.33 -8.27
CA MET A 15 7.95 5.31 -8.73
C MET A 15 7.35 4.47 -9.85
N LEU A 16 6.08 4.07 -9.74
CA LEU A 16 5.41 3.33 -10.81
C LEU A 16 5.36 4.12 -12.09
N LYS A 17 4.99 5.39 -12.01
CA LYS A 17 4.93 6.28 -13.18
C LYS A 17 6.31 6.47 -13.79
N ARG A 18 7.31 6.71 -12.96
CA ARG A 18 8.66 7.02 -13.41
C ARG A 18 9.38 5.82 -14.02
N TYR A 19 9.24 4.64 -13.40
CA TYR A 19 10.02 3.47 -13.77
C TYR A 19 9.27 2.46 -14.64
N ARG A 20 7.95 2.48 -14.64
CA ARG A 20 7.13 1.50 -15.36
C ARG A 20 5.94 2.14 -16.08
N ASN A 21 5.98 3.46 -16.31
CA ASN A 21 4.93 4.20 -17.03
C ASN A 21 3.52 4.00 -16.43
N GLY A 22 3.46 3.77 -15.12
CA GLY A 22 2.19 3.55 -14.43
C GLY A 22 1.63 2.13 -14.54
N VAL A 23 2.31 1.23 -15.23
CA VAL A 23 1.89 -0.17 -15.32
C VAL A 23 2.44 -0.93 -14.12
N VAL A 24 1.58 -1.69 -13.45
CA VAL A 24 1.97 -2.50 -12.29
C VAL A 24 2.56 -3.82 -12.78
N PRO A 25 3.85 -4.10 -12.52
CA PRO A 25 4.42 -5.40 -12.86
C PRO A 25 3.82 -6.49 -11.97
N LYS A 26 3.56 -7.66 -12.53
CA LYS A 26 2.99 -8.77 -11.77
C LYS A 26 4.06 -9.81 -11.52
N VAL A 27 4.67 -9.77 -10.33
CA VAL A 27 5.80 -10.65 -10.01
C VAL A 27 5.51 -11.44 -8.73
N SER A 28 6.18 -11.13 -7.63
CA SER A 28 6.01 -11.83 -6.37
C SER A 28 5.27 -10.93 -5.36
N ASN A 29 4.82 -11.51 -4.25
CA ASN A 29 4.07 -10.77 -3.25
C ASN A 29 4.65 -11.00 -1.85
N GLU A 30 5.75 -10.32 -1.56
CA GLU A 30 6.46 -10.44 -0.30
C GLU A 30 5.67 -9.89 0.89
N LEU A 31 4.82 -8.89 0.65
CA LEU A 31 4.02 -8.27 1.72
C LEU A 31 2.66 -8.93 1.88
N ALA A 32 2.34 -9.98 1.11
CA ALA A 32 1.05 -10.66 1.22
C ALA A 32 0.76 -11.17 2.64
N PRO A 33 1.70 -11.84 3.33
CA PRO A 33 1.42 -12.31 4.70
C PRO A 33 1.10 -11.16 5.65
N ASP A 34 1.82 -10.04 5.56
CA ASP A 34 1.55 -8.86 6.38
C ASP A 34 0.16 -8.30 6.08
N ALA A 35 -0.18 -8.20 4.79
CA ALA A 35 -1.47 -7.67 4.36
C ALA A 35 -2.62 -8.58 4.80
N GLU A 36 -2.49 -9.88 4.63
CA GLU A 36 -3.51 -10.86 5.03
C GLU A 36 -3.78 -10.80 6.53
N LYS A 37 -2.71 -10.69 7.33
CA LYS A 37 -2.83 -10.56 8.77
C LYS A 37 -3.61 -9.31 9.15
N VAL A 38 -3.28 -8.17 8.54
CA VAL A 38 -3.97 -6.90 8.82
C VAL A 38 -5.43 -6.95 8.39
N ILE A 39 -5.73 -7.56 7.25
CA ILE A 39 -7.12 -7.72 6.80
C ILE A 39 -7.92 -8.51 7.83
N ALA A 40 -7.39 -9.64 8.29
CA ALA A 40 -8.07 -10.48 9.27
C ALA A 40 -8.27 -9.74 10.60
N GLU A 41 -7.23 -9.09 11.10
CA GLU A 41 -7.29 -8.33 12.36
C GLU A 41 -8.30 -7.18 12.27
N THR A 42 -8.29 -6.44 11.16
CA THR A 42 -9.19 -5.32 10.95
C THR A 42 -10.65 -5.78 10.95
N ARG A 43 -10.93 -6.87 10.23
CA ARG A 43 -12.29 -7.42 10.18
C ARG A 43 -12.77 -7.87 11.56
N ALA A 44 -11.92 -8.57 12.29
CA ALA A 44 -12.26 -9.03 13.65
C ALA A 44 -12.55 -7.87 14.58
N LEU A 45 -11.74 -6.81 14.53
CA LEU A 45 -11.92 -5.63 15.37
C LEU A 45 -13.16 -4.84 15.00
N LEU A 46 -13.48 -4.72 13.70
CA LEU A 46 -14.69 -4.07 13.25
C LEU A 46 -15.94 -4.85 13.69
N ASP A 47 -15.90 -6.17 13.66
CA ASP A 47 -16.99 -7.02 14.14
C ASP A 47 -17.25 -6.82 15.63
N GLN A 48 -16.23 -6.45 16.38
CA GLN A 48 -16.31 -6.15 17.80
C GLN A 48 -16.57 -4.67 18.10
N ASN A 49 -16.83 -3.87 17.09
CA ASN A 49 -17.00 -2.41 17.20
C ASN A 49 -15.78 -1.68 17.78
N GLN A 50 -14.60 -2.22 17.54
CA GLN A 50 -13.33 -1.62 18.00
C GLN A 50 -12.68 -0.83 16.87
N LEU A 51 -13.21 0.37 16.62
CA LEU A 51 -12.76 1.21 15.51
C LEU A 51 -11.31 1.66 15.63
N GLN A 52 -10.89 2.05 16.84
CA GLN A 52 -9.51 2.49 17.06
C GLN A 52 -8.52 1.35 16.84
N GLY A 53 -8.83 0.16 17.34
CA GLY A 53 -8.00 -1.01 17.12
C GLY A 53 -7.87 -1.35 15.65
N ALA A 54 -8.99 -1.27 14.91
CA ALA A 54 -8.99 -1.52 13.48
C ALA A 54 -8.09 -0.52 12.74
N LEU A 55 -8.17 0.77 13.07
CA LEU A 55 -7.32 1.80 12.47
C LEU A 55 -5.84 1.58 12.81
N GLN A 56 -5.54 1.16 14.03
CA GLN A 56 -4.17 0.84 14.42
C GLN A 56 -3.60 -0.33 13.60
N SER A 57 -4.41 -1.37 13.35
CA SER A 57 -3.99 -2.49 12.50
C SER A 57 -3.70 -2.02 11.08
N ILE A 58 -4.56 -1.19 10.52
CA ILE A 58 -4.35 -0.63 9.17
C ILE A 58 -3.06 0.19 9.15
N TRP A 59 -2.83 1.02 10.16
CA TRP A 59 -1.63 1.86 10.25
C TRP A 59 -0.36 1.05 10.43
N SER A 60 -0.44 -0.14 11.05
CA SER A 60 0.70 -1.03 11.14
C SER A 60 1.16 -1.48 9.75
N LEU A 61 0.22 -1.69 8.83
CA LEU A 61 0.54 -2.02 7.45
C LEU A 61 1.18 -0.83 6.72
N VAL A 62 0.69 0.39 6.95
CA VAL A 62 1.31 1.60 6.38
C VAL A 62 2.76 1.72 6.84
N THR A 63 3.01 1.54 8.12
CA THR A 63 4.36 1.60 8.70
C THR A 63 5.25 0.51 8.09
N ARG A 64 4.73 -0.71 7.99
CA ARG A 64 5.48 -1.84 7.41
C ARG A 64 5.85 -1.57 5.95
N ALA A 65 4.91 -1.00 5.19
CA ALA A 65 5.15 -0.69 3.78
C ALA A 65 6.19 0.44 3.62
N ASN A 66 6.14 1.46 4.47
CA ASN A 66 7.16 2.52 4.45
C ASN A 66 8.54 1.98 4.81
N GLN A 67 8.63 1.09 5.79
CA GLN A 67 9.87 0.40 6.13
C GLN A 67 10.38 -0.43 4.96
N TYR A 68 9.48 -1.09 4.24
CA TYR A 68 9.81 -1.88 3.07
C TYR A 68 10.44 -0.99 1.97
N VAL A 69 9.88 0.20 1.73
CA VAL A 69 10.46 1.15 0.78
C VAL A 69 11.87 1.54 1.19
N ASP A 70 12.06 1.87 2.47
CA ASP A 70 13.37 2.30 2.97
C ASP A 70 14.39 1.15 2.91
N HIS A 71 13.97 -0.05 3.23
CA HIS A 71 14.83 -1.23 3.24
C HIS A 71 15.23 -1.68 1.83
N THR A 72 14.28 -1.72 0.90
CA THR A 72 14.53 -2.18 -0.47
C THR A 72 15.15 -1.10 -1.35
N ALA A 73 14.98 0.17 -0.99
CA ALA A 73 15.53 1.32 -1.72
C ALA A 73 15.33 1.21 -3.23
N PRO A 74 14.08 1.20 -3.73
CA PRO A 74 13.81 0.99 -5.15
C PRO A 74 14.46 2.02 -6.06
N PHE A 75 14.70 3.25 -5.58
CA PHE A 75 15.40 4.25 -6.37
C PHE A 75 16.85 3.85 -6.68
N LYS A 76 17.49 3.06 -5.80
CA LYS A 76 18.81 2.50 -6.06
C LYS A 76 18.74 1.34 -7.04
N LEU A 77 17.70 0.51 -6.93
CA LEU A 77 17.47 -0.60 -7.85
C LEU A 77 17.23 -0.10 -9.27
N ALA A 78 16.56 1.02 -9.40
CA ALA A 78 16.25 1.61 -10.71
C ALA A 78 17.51 2.07 -11.47
N LYS A 79 18.60 2.34 -10.76
CA LYS A 79 19.87 2.76 -11.36
C LYS A 79 20.68 1.60 -11.92
N ASP A 80 20.31 0.36 -11.57
CA ASP A 80 21.06 -0.84 -11.98
C ASP A 80 20.16 -1.72 -12.84
N PRO A 81 20.39 -1.79 -14.17
CA PRO A 81 19.57 -2.62 -15.05
C PRO A 81 19.56 -4.10 -14.68
N SER A 82 20.60 -4.61 -14.04
CA SER A 82 20.65 -6.00 -13.61
C SER A 82 19.67 -6.31 -12.49
N LYS A 83 19.13 -5.29 -11.84
CA LYS A 83 18.17 -5.43 -10.73
C LYS A 83 16.74 -5.08 -11.13
N ALA A 84 16.44 -5.06 -12.42
CA ALA A 84 15.12 -4.71 -12.93
C ALA A 84 14.03 -5.63 -12.38
N GLU A 85 14.31 -6.93 -12.26
CA GLU A 85 13.35 -7.90 -11.72
C GLU A 85 13.03 -7.60 -10.25
N ARG A 86 14.05 -7.28 -9.46
CA ARG A 86 13.84 -6.93 -8.06
C ARG A 86 13.04 -5.64 -7.92
N LEU A 87 13.29 -4.67 -8.78
CA LEU A 87 12.52 -3.44 -8.83
C LEU A 87 11.05 -3.73 -9.13
N ASP A 88 10.77 -4.63 -10.09
CA ASP A 88 9.41 -5.03 -10.41
C ASP A 88 8.70 -5.65 -9.22
N GLU A 89 9.38 -6.51 -8.47
CA GLU A 89 8.84 -7.12 -7.25
C GLU A 89 8.45 -6.06 -6.23
N VAL A 90 9.36 -5.11 -5.97
CA VAL A 90 9.13 -4.05 -4.99
C VAL A 90 7.96 -3.18 -5.41
N LEU A 91 7.90 -2.76 -6.68
CA LEU A 91 6.81 -1.92 -7.17
C LEU A 91 5.46 -2.65 -7.12
N TYR A 92 5.45 -3.95 -7.44
CA TYR A 92 4.23 -4.75 -7.34
C TYR A 92 3.73 -4.82 -5.90
N ASN A 93 4.61 -5.11 -4.95
CA ASN A 93 4.24 -5.20 -3.53
C ASN A 93 3.66 -3.87 -3.03
N LEU A 94 4.29 -2.75 -3.39
CA LEU A 94 3.82 -1.43 -2.99
C LEU A 94 2.45 -1.11 -3.58
N ALA A 95 2.24 -1.43 -4.86
CA ALA A 95 0.96 -1.19 -5.52
C ALA A 95 -0.15 -2.02 -4.87
N GLU A 96 0.12 -3.29 -4.56
CA GLU A 96 -0.84 -4.17 -3.90
C GLU A 96 -1.19 -3.67 -2.50
N VAL A 97 -0.20 -3.24 -1.72
CA VAL A 97 -0.46 -2.71 -0.38
C VAL A 97 -1.31 -1.44 -0.47
N CYS A 98 -1.02 -0.55 -1.42
CA CYS A 98 -1.83 0.65 -1.60
C CYS A 98 -3.29 0.30 -1.94
N ARG A 99 -3.49 -0.70 -2.80
CA ARG A 99 -4.83 -1.18 -3.15
C ARG A 99 -5.57 -1.73 -1.92
N ILE A 100 -4.88 -2.55 -1.14
CA ILE A 100 -5.46 -3.16 0.07
C ILE A 100 -5.79 -2.07 1.10
N LEU A 101 -4.91 -1.10 1.29
CA LEU A 101 -5.16 0.01 2.21
C LEU A 101 -6.38 0.82 1.79
N ALA A 102 -6.56 1.05 0.49
CA ALA A 102 -7.74 1.75 -0.01
C ALA A 102 -9.03 0.99 0.33
N VAL A 103 -9.03 -0.33 0.16
CA VAL A 103 -10.18 -1.17 0.49
C VAL A 103 -10.46 -1.15 2.00
N LEU A 104 -9.43 -1.29 2.82
CA LEU A 104 -9.58 -1.34 4.27
C LEU A 104 -10.03 0.01 4.85
N LEU A 105 -9.59 1.12 4.26
CA LEU A 105 -9.95 2.46 4.72
C LEU A 105 -11.30 2.94 4.22
N TRP A 106 -11.87 2.26 3.21
CA TRP A 106 -13.13 2.68 2.60
C TRP A 106 -14.23 2.98 3.61
N PRO A 107 -14.49 2.11 4.62
CA PRO A 107 -15.55 2.39 5.60
C PRO A 107 -15.30 3.62 6.47
N PHE A 108 -14.05 4.09 6.54
CA PHE A 108 -13.67 5.24 7.36
C PHE A 108 -13.63 6.54 6.57
N LEU A 109 -13.78 6.49 5.24
CA LEU A 109 -13.71 7.69 4.41
C LEU A 109 -15.00 8.50 4.51
N PRO A 110 -14.90 9.85 4.51
CA PRO A 110 -16.08 10.70 4.42
C PRO A 110 -16.82 10.42 3.11
N GLU A 111 -18.14 10.53 3.13
CA GLU A 111 -18.96 10.23 1.98
C GLU A 111 -18.58 11.02 0.71
N PRO A 112 -18.27 12.33 0.78
CA PRO A 112 -17.82 13.04 -0.42
C PRO A 112 -16.59 12.43 -1.06
N LEU A 113 -15.61 11.97 -0.26
CA LEU A 113 -14.43 11.29 -0.78
C LEU A 113 -14.76 9.95 -1.41
N ALA A 114 -15.65 9.19 -0.79
CA ALA A 114 -16.10 7.90 -1.30
C ALA A 114 -16.79 8.08 -2.65
N ARG A 115 -17.66 9.07 -2.79
CA ARG A 115 -18.31 9.38 -4.06
C ARG A 115 -17.33 9.80 -5.14
N SER A 116 -16.37 10.64 -4.77
CA SER A 116 -15.33 11.09 -5.70
C SER A 116 -14.53 9.91 -6.22
N THR A 117 -14.17 8.98 -5.35
CA THR A 117 -13.46 7.76 -5.74
C THR A 117 -14.29 6.87 -6.65
N ARG A 118 -15.59 6.75 -6.38
CA ARG A 118 -16.51 6.00 -7.25
C ARG A 118 -16.62 6.62 -8.62
N SER A 119 -16.63 7.96 -8.70
CA SER A 119 -16.70 8.66 -9.97
C SER A 119 -15.50 8.39 -10.85
N LEU A 120 -14.35 8.15 -10.24
CA LEU A 120 -13.11 7.85 -10.96
C LEU A 120 -13.02 6.40 -11.41
N ALA A 121 -13.82 5.56 -10.80
CA ALA A 121 -13.85 4.14 -11.16
C ALA A 121 -14.73 3.92 -12.38
#